data_1b09ef78bc6931a424f7c329ff33551e
#
_entry.id   1b09ef78bc6931a424f7c329ff33551e
#
_cell.length_a   1.000
_cell.length_b   1.000
_cell.length_c   1.000
_cell.angle_alpha   90.00
_cell.angle_beta   90.00
_cell.angle_gamma   90.00
#
_symmetry.space_group_name_H-M   'P 1'
#
loop_
_entity.id
_entity.type
_entity.pdbx_description
1 polymer ?
#
loop_
_entity_poly.entity_id
_entity_poly.type
_entity_poly.pdbx_seq_one_letter_code
_entity_poly.pdbx_strand_id
1 'polypeptide(L)'
;MKNLLVAILLLSPAFVHADIIPTRTLEPVVRISDNTIHLTDKRGNDWAVLTSCKIQPAEVTEFTVRSRKLQKGTHIRLSKDLVCEVQNVALV
;
A
#
# COMPACT_ATOMS: atom_id res chain seq x y z
N MET A 1 25.07 22.49 12.38
CA MET A 1 25.13 22.40 10.93
C MET A 1 25.14 20.97 10.43
N LYS A 2 26.07 20.17 10.87
CA LYS A 2 26.13 18.78 10.43
C LYS A 2 24.89 18.00 10.85
N ASN A 3 24.34 18.31 12.00
CA ASN A 3 23.17 17.62 12.50
C ASN A 3 21.94 17.90 11.63
N LEU A 4 21.87 19.03 11.04
CA LEU A 4 20.77 19.39 10.16
C LEU A 4 20.73 18.48 8.94
N LEU A 5 21.88 18.23 8.35
CA LEU A 5 21.97 17.37 7.18
C LEU A 5 21.56 15.95 7.52
N VAL A 6 21.99 15.48 8.68
CA VAL A 6 21.64 14.13 9.11
C VAL A 6 20.14 13.99 9.28
N ALA A 7 19.50 14.98 9.87
CA ALA A 7 18.06 14.96 10.07
C ALA A 7 17.31 14.90 8.75
N ILE A 8 17.75 15.65 7.78
CA ILE A 8 17.13 15.65 6.47
C ILE A 8 17.26 14.28 5.80
N LEU A 9 18.41 13.68 5.90
CA LEU A 9 18.64 12.36 5.34
C LEU A 9 17.77 11.30 5.97
N LEU A 10 17.52 11.41 7.26
CA LEU A 10 16.68 10.45 7.97
C LEU A 10 15.23 10.55 7.52
N LEU A 11 14.75 11.74 7.22
CA LEU A 11 13.37 11.91 6.80
C LEU A 11 13.14 11.46 5.35
N SER A 12 14.04 11.79 4.47
CA SER A 12 13.86 11.53 3.06
C SER A 12 13.71 10.05 2.71
N PRO A 13 14.57 9.16 3.19
CA PRO A 13 14.45 7.75 2.84
C PRO A 13 13.13 7.12 3.24
N ALA A 14 12.55 7.56 4.35
CA ALA A 14 11.31 6.99 4.84
C ALA A 14 10.14 7.21 3.88
N PHE A 15 10.18 8.26 3.09
CA PHE A 15 9.09 8.58 2.18
C PHE A 15 9.29 8.08 0.77
N VAL A 16 10.52 7.79 0.39
CA VAL A 16 10.81 7.35 -0.98
C VAL A 16 10.84 5.85 -1.13
N HIS A 17 10.85 5.12 -0.05
CA HIS A 17 10.89 3.68 -0.14
C HIS A 17 9.59 3.12 -0.69
N ALA A 18 9.68 2.48 -1.85
CA ALA A 18 8.61 1.67 -2.36
C ALA A 18 8.80 0.27 -1.77
N ASP A 19 8.07 -0.02 -0.71
CA ASP A 19 8.19 -1.29 -0.05
C ASP A 19 7.48 -2.40 -0.79
N ILE A 20 7.84 -3.62 -0.49
CA ILE A 20 7.28 -4.81 -1.08
C ILE A 20 6.67 -5.64 0.04
N ILE A 21 5.41 -6.00 -0.12
CA ILE A 21 4.71 -6.82 0.85
C ILE A 21 4.45 -8.20 0.25
N PRO A 22 4.92 -9.29 0.87
CA PRO A 22 4.51 -10.61 0.42
C PRO A 22 3.00 -10.77 0.63
N THR A 23 2.26 -11.08 -0.42
CA THR A 23 0.80 -11.14 -0.34
C THR A 23 0.30 -12.17 0.66
N ARG A 24 1.03 -13.25 0.84
CA ARG A 24 0.66 -14.30 1.80
C ARG A 24 0.65 -13.84 3.25
N THR A 25 1.28 -12.70 3.56
CA THR A 25 1.34 -12.20 4.93
C THR A 25 0.22 -11.24 5.28
N LEU A 26 -0.63 -10.91 4.31
CA LEU A 26 -1.69 -9.93 4.52
C LEU A 26 -2.89 -10.54 5.23
N GLU A 27 -3.47 -9.74 6.12
CA GLU A 27 -4.75 -10.06 6.72
C GLU A 27 -5.87 -9.66 5.76
N PRO A 28 -7.02 -10.32 5.83
CA PRO A 28 -8.12 -10.01 4.92
C PRO A 28 -8.83 -8.68 5.20
N VAL A 29 -8.47 -8.00 6.28
CA VAL A 29 -9.12 -6.73 6.64
C VAL A 29 -8.54 -5.60 5.82
N VAL A 30 -9.43 -4.88 5.13
CA VAL A 30 -9.04 -3.79 4.24
C VAL A 30 -9.84 -2.56 4.62
N ARG A 31 -9.16 -1.44 4.79
CA ARG A 31 -9.80 -0.14 4.96
C ARG A 31 -9.35 0.76 3.82
N ILE A 32 -10.27 1.57 3.31
CA ILE A 32 -10.01 2.40 2.15
C ILE A 32 -10.32 3.85 2.47
N SER A 33 -9.42 4.72 2.04
CA SER A 33 -9.56 6.17 2.16
C SER A 33 -9.09 6.78 0.85
N ASP A 34 -10.01 7.32 0.06
CA ASP A 34 -9.74 7.88 -1.26
C ASP A 34 -9.03 6.88 -2.17
N ASN A 35 -7.77 7.12 -2.47
CA ASN A 35 -6.97 6.24 -3.32
C ASN A 35 -5.99 5.39 -2.53
N THR A 36 -6.13 5.35 -1.23
CA THR A 36 -5.23 4.61 -0.35
C THR A 36 -5.93 3.43 0.27
N ILE A 37 -5.30 2.28 0.20
CA ILE A 37 -5.77 1.06 0.83
C ILE A 37 -4.91 0.80 2.05
N HIS A 38 -5.54 0.64 3.20
CA HIS A 38 -4.85 0.35 4.44
C HIS A 38 -4.95 -1.13 4.73
N LEU A 39 -3.81 -1.76 4.87
CA LEU A 39 -3.70 -3.19 5.10
C LEU A 39 -2.93 -3.46 6.38
N THR A 40 -3.24 -4.59 7.01
CA THR A 40 -2.49 -5.05 8.17
C THR A 40 -1.92 -6.43 7.83
N ASP A 41 -0.67 -6.65 8.16
CA ASP A 41 -0.08 -7.96 7.97
C ASP A 41 -0.22 -8.82 9.22
N LYS A 42 0.18 -10.08 9.12
CA LYS A 42 0.04 -11.04 10.22
C LYS A 42 0.91 -10.71 11.42
N ARG A 43 1.88 -9.83 11.26
CA ARG A 43 2.75 -9.37 12.34
C ARG A 43 2.21 -8.13 13.03
N GLY A 44 1.06 -7.62 12.55
CA GLY A 44 0.47 -6.42 13.11
C GLY A 44 0.99 -5.12 12.52
N ASN A 45 1.79 -5.17 11.46
CA ASN A 45 2.25 -3.97 10.80
C ASN A 45 1.14 -3.39 9.92
N ASP A 46 1.01 -2.08 9.94
CA ASP A 46 0.06 -1.37 9.09
C ASP A 46 0.77 -0.85 7.84
N TRP A 47 0.13 -1.05 6.71
CA TRP A 47 0.65 -0.64 5.42
C TRP A 47 -0.32 0.31 4.73
N ALA A 48 0.21 1.29 4.04
CA ALA A 48 -0.57 2.17 3.17
C ALA A 48 -0.19 1.89 1.73
N VAL A 49 -1.18 1.53 0.93
CA VAL A 49 -0.99 1.24 -0.49
C VAL A 49 -1.70 2.31 -1.29
N LEU A 50 -0.93 3.13 -1.97
CA LEU A 50 -1.45 4.18 -2.83
C LEU A 50 -1.76 3.59 -4.19
N THR A 51 -2.97 3.84 -4.70
CA THR A 51 -3.40 3.30 -5.98
C THR A 51 -3.68 4.38 -7.01
N SER A 52 -3.80 3.96 -8.26
CA SER A 52 -4.16 4.84 -9.37
C SER A 52 -5.64 5.20 -9.38
N CYS A 53 -6.45 4.51 -8.60
CA CYS A 53 -7.91 4.70 -8.58
C CYS A 53 -8.33 5.55 -7.41
N LYS A 54 -9.42 6.30 -7.61
CA LYS A 54 -10.15 6.88 -6.51
C LYS A 54 -11.23 5.88 -6.13
N ILE A 55 -11.13 5.32 -4.95
CA ILE A 55 -11.93 4.17 -4.54
C ILE A 55 -12.97 4.58 -3.52
N GLN A 56 -14.23 4.20 -3.75
CA GLN A 56 -15.28 4.35 -2.76
C GLN A 56 -15.44 3.02 -2.03
N PRO A 57 -15.52 3.02 -0.71
CA PRO A 57 -15.63 1.77 0.04
C PRO A 57 -16.79 0.87 -0.41
N ALA A 58 -17.90 1.46 -0.84
CA ALA A 58 -19.05 0.71 -1.31
C ALA A 58 -18.77 -0.08 -2.59
N GLU A 59 -17.77 0.29 -3.35
CA GLU A 59 -17.41 -0.40 -4.58
C GLU A 59 -16.58 -1.65 -4.34
N VAL A 60 -16.01 -1.79 -3.16
CA VAL A 60 -15.08 -2.88 -2.87
C VAL A 60 -15.84 -4.11 -2.40
N THR A 61 -15.82 -5.14 -3.20
CA THR A 61 -16.45 -6.41 -2.89
C THR A 61 -15.45 -7.53 -2.68
N GLU A 62 -14.18 -7.29 -3.06
CA GLU A 62 -13.13 -8.28 -2.88
C GLU A 62 -11.79 -7.56 -2.81
N PHE A 63 -10.75 -8.29 -2.44
CA PHE A 63 -9.39 -7.81 -2.49
C PHE A 63 -8.54 -8.95 -3.04
N THR A 64 -8.19 -8.87 -4.31
CA THR A 64 -7.46 -9.94 -4.98
C THR A 64 -6.18 -9.41 -5.61
N VAL A 65 -5.08 -10.03 -5.24
CA VAL A 65 -3.77 -9.73 -5.82
C VAL A 65 -3.22 -11.04 -6.37
N ARG A 66 -3.03 -11.09 -7.69
CA ARG A 66 -2.51 -12.31 -8.33
C ARG A 66 -1.02 -12.47 -8.14
N SER A 67 -0.32 -11.39 -7.91
CA SER A 67 1.12 -11.43 -7.69
C SER A 67 1.44 -11.94 -6.28
N ARG A 68 2.58 -12.59 -6.15
CA ARG A 68 3.07 -13.02 -4.84
C ARG A 68 3.56 -11.86 -4.00
N LYS A 69 3.78 -10.72 -4.63
CA LYS A 69 4.28 -9.52 -3.97
C LYS A 69 3.40 -8.35 -4.32
N LEU A 70 3.08 -7.56 -3.31
CA LEU A 70 2.37 -6.30 -3.49
C LEU A 70 3.41 -5.20 -3.52
N GLN A 71 3.56 -4.55 -4.66
CA GLN A 71 4.58 -3.54 -4.88
C GLN A 71 4.11 -2.57 -5.96
N LYS A 72 4.89 -1.54 -6.20
CA LYS A 72 4.59 -0.59 -7.26
C LYS A 72 4.42 -1.33 -8.60
N GLY A 73 3.34 -1.03 -9.28
CA GLY A 73 3.01 -1.66 -10.54
C GLY A 73 2.12 -2.89 -10.44
N THR A 74 1.91 -3.40 -9.23
CA THR A 74 1.01 -4.54 -9.03
C THR A 74 -0.43 -4.12 -9.24
N HIS A 75 -1.22 -4.98 -9.87
CA HIS A 75 -2.64 -4.74 -10.05
C HIS A 75 -3.44 -5.41 -8.95
N ILE A 76 -4.42 -4.68 -8.40
CA ILE A 76 -5.32 -5.15 -7.37
C ILE A 76 -6.73 -5.14 -7.91
N ARG A 77 -7.44 -6.24 -7.79
CA ARG A 77 -8.85 -6.31 -8.14
C ARG A 77 -9.69 -6.09 -6.88
N LEU A 78 -10.51 -5.06 -6.92
CA LEU A 78 -11.37 -4.68 -5.79
C LEU A 78 -12.83 -4.99 -6.04
N SER A 79 -13.20 -5.23 -7.28
CA SER A 79 -14.49 -5.74 -7.66
C SER A 79 -14.37 -6.35 -9.04
N LYS A 80 -15.49 -6.91 -9.54
CA LYS A 80 -15.51 -7.52 -10.87
C LYS A 80 -14.99 -6.56 -11.94
N ASP A 81 -15.33 -5.29 -11.82
CA ASP A 81 -15.00 -4.29 -12.84
C ASP A 81 -13.98 -3.25 -12.38
N LEU A 82 -13.46 -3.37 -11.18
CA LEU A 82 -12.54 -2.39 -10.63
C LEU A 82 -11.17 -3.01 -10.38
N VAL A 83 -10.23 -2.64 -11.23
CA VAL A 83 -8.83 -3.06 -11.10
C VAL A 83 -7.98 -1.80 -11.00
N CYS A 84 -7.15 -1.72 -9.98
CA CYS A 84 -6.30 -0.55 -9.72
C CYS A 84 -4.84 -0.95 -9.72
N GLU A 85 -3.98 -0.03 -10.16
CA GLU A 85 -2.55 -0.24 -10.12
C GLU A 85 -1.96 0.38 -8.87
N VAL A 86 -1.05 -0.33 -8.24
CA VAL A 86 -0.33 0.17 -7.08
C VAL A 86 0.68 1.21 -7.51
N GLN A 87 0.60 2.40 -6.94
CA GLN A 87 1.52 3.50 -7.19
C GLN A 87 2.67 3.52 -6.19
N ASN A 88 2.38 3.16 -4.95
CA ASN A 88 3.38 3.13 -3.91
C ASN A 88 2.91 2.27 -2.74
N VAL A 89 3.85 1.75 -1.99
CA VAL A 89 3.59 0.95 -0.79
C VAL A 89 4.49 1.48 0.31
N ALA A 90 3.91 1.77 1.45
CA ALA A 90 4.67 2.31 2.57
C ALA A 90 4.21 1.70 3.89
N LEU A 91 5.17 1.43 4.75
CA LEU A 91 4.89 1.02 6.13
C LEU A 91 4.46 2.25 6.92
N VAL A 92 3.38 2.12 7.63
CA VAL A 92 2.84 3.23 8.43
C VAL A 92 3.56 3.34 9.77
#